data_b1ab8057757b98b7023b8718f155a6fa
#
_entry.id   b1ab8057757b98b7023b8718f155a6fa
#
_cell.length_a   1.000
_cell.length_b   1.000
_cell.length_c   1.000
_cell.angle_alpha   90.00
_cell.angle_beta   90.00
_cell.angle_gamma   90.00
#
_symmetry.space_group_name_H-M   'P 1'
#
loop_
_entity.id
_entity.type
_entity.pdbx_description
1 polymer ?
#
loop_
_entity_poly.entity_id
_entity_poly.type
_entity_poly.pdbx_seq_one_letter_code
_entity_poly.pdbx_strand_id
1 'polypeptide(L)'
;MLKEYIEKGGQRLRLGYTTGSCAAAAAKAAVLMLFTGQEVRHVRLMTPRGIELILDIGEIRMQKRTGESSSLFSCEDIEGSCKNGKTVNKPPFYSAVSCGVRKDSGDDPDITNGALICATAALSDRPGIRIDGGEGVGRVTKPGLDQPVGSAAINSTPRRMIETAVREAMEAAEACGEYGLEVTISVPRGRELAAQTFNPKLGIRGGISILGTSGIVEPMSDQALLDTIRTEISVRHSEGMTILAAAPGNYGKNFFLEKYDFSIETAVTASNFIYDTVQMASEAGFTRMFFVGHIGKLVKVAGGIKNTHSQYGDHRMEILGQIAEETAGSREAVPLTLKQELSDCVSTDEAIRILKKYSLDKQVLHEMTNRIQLVMEGWTKGKMRVEVIVFSNVFGELGKTAKAEAWISELRYETGRRGGSPAGGEPGSWKQGWEI
;
A
#
# COMPACT_ATOMS: atom_id res chain seq x y z
N MET A 1 -19.00 -0.14 16.76
CA MET A 1 -18.14 0.96 16.24
C MET A 1 -17.01 1.23 17.21
N LEU A 2 -15.77 1.26 16.73
CA LEU A 2 -14.62 1.68 17.52
C LEU A 2 -14.77 3.17 17.88
N LYS A 3 -14.64 3.50 19.17
CA LYS A 3 -14.77 4.88 19.68
C LYS A 3 -13.42 5.50 20.03
N GLU A 4 -12.36 5.08 19.34
CA GLU A 4 -11.04 5.64 19.51
C GLU A 4 -10.74 6.68 18.43
N TYR A 5 -9.99 7.71 18.78
CA TYR A 5 -9.71 8.86 17.95
C TYR A 5 -8.23 9.20 18.03
N ILE A 6 -7.73 9.80 16.96
CA ILE A 6 -6.41 10.44 16.92
C ILE A 6 -6.57 11.91 16.58
N GLU A 7 -5.61 12.73 17.00
CA GLU A 7 -5.51 14.12 16.57
C GLU A 7 -4.49 14.23 15.44
N LYS A 8 -4.91 14.71 14.27
CA LYS A 8 -4.05 14.89 13.12
C LYS A 8 -4.45 16.16 12.34
N GLY A 9 -3.48 17.04 12.07
CA GLY A 9 -3.74 18.30 11.38
C GLY A 9 -4.75 19.22 12.08
N GLY A 10 -4.85 19.18 13.40
CA GLY A 10 -5.83 19.95 14.18
C GLY A 10 -7.26 19.38 14.15
N GLN A 11 -7.45 18.21 13.57
CA GLN A 11 -8.74 17.50 13.52
C GLN A 11 -8.70 16.23 14.38
N ARG A 12 -9.82 15.96 15.04
CA ARG A 12 -10.03 14.71 15.77
C ARG A 12 -10.68 13.70 14.84
N LEU A 13 -9.91 12.66 14.44
CA LEU A 13 -10.31 11.66 13.45
C LEU A 13 -10.55 10.31 14.15
N ARG A 14 -11.66 9.65 13.78
CA ARG A 14 -12.04 8.34 14.33
C ARG A 14 -11.24 7.22 13.66
N LEU A 15 -10.71 6.32 14.46
CA LEU A 15 -10.07 5.09 14.00
C LEU A 15 -11.08 4.11 13.41
N GLY A 16 -10.62 3.29 12.50
CA GLY A 16 -11.35 2.15 11.97
C GLY A 16 -10.61 0.83 12.23
N TYR A 17 -11.08 -0.25 11.60
CA TYR A 17 -10.42 -1.57 11.65
C TYR A 17 -10.22 -2.14 10.24
N THR A 18 -9.15 -2.94 10.10
CA THR A 18 -8.67 -3.42 8.81
C THR A 18 -9.50 -4.59 8.26
N THR A 19 -9.34 -4.90 6.96
CA THR A 19 -9.89 -6.13 6.36
C THR A 19 -9.38 -7.39 7.08
N GLY A 20 -8.15 -7.36 7.59
CA GLY A 20 -7.58 -8.43 8.40
C GLY A 20 -8.32 -8.66 9.71
N SER A 21 -8.68 -7.59 10.42
CA SER A 21 -9.46 -7.68 11.66
C SER A 21 -10.88 -8.20 11.39
N CYS A 22 -11.53 -7.74 10.32
CA CYS A 22 -12.83 -8.26 9.92
C CYS A 22 -12.77 -9.77 9.63
N ALA A 23 -11.77 -10.21 8.86
CA ALA A 23 -11.59 -11.61 8.50
C ALA A 23 -11.33 -12.50 9.73
N ALA A 24 -10.49 -12.04 10.66
CA ALA A 24 -10.19 -12.76 11.90
C ALA A 24 -11.44 -12.88 12.81
N ALA A 25 -12.21 -11.80 12.95
CA ALA A 25 -13.43 -11.81 13.73
C ALA A 25 -14.52 -12.70 13.13
N ALA A 26 -14.70 -12.64 11.80
CA ALA A 26 -15.63 -13.52 11.09
C ALA A 26 -15.21 -14.99 11.23
N ALA A 27 -13.91 -15.30 11.11
CA ALA A 27 -13.40 -16.64 11.28
C ALA A 27 -13.60 -17.17 12.72
N LYS A 28 -13.33 -16.33 13.74
CA LYS A 28 -13.58 -16.64 15.15
C LYS A 28 -15.04 -17.01 15.39
N ALA A 29 -15.96 -16.18 14.90
CA ALA A 29 -17.39 -16.41 15.06
C ALA A 29 -17.85 -17.68 14.34
N ALA A 30 -17.39 -17.90 13.09
CA ALA A 30 -17.76 -19.08 12.31
C ALA A 30 -17.32 -20.37 13.02
N VAL A 31 -16.11 -20.40 13.57
CA VAL A 31 -15.58 -21.57 14.30
C VAL A 31 -16.32 -21.78 15.63
N LEU A 32 -16.58 -20.72 16.40
CA LEU A 32 -17.40 -20.82 17.61
C LEU A 32 -18.77 -21.46 17.31
N MET A 33 -19.48 -20.92 16.30
CA MET A 33 -20.79 -21.46 15.88
C MET A 33 -20.70 -22.89 15.38
N LEU A 34 -19.62 -23.24 14.65
CA LEU A 34 -19.40 -24.58 14.11
C LEU A 34 -19.36 -25.63 15.23
N PHE A 35 -18.68 -25.35 16.35
CA PHE A 35 -18.49 -26.29 17.45
C PHE A 35 -19.54 -26.17 18.56
N THR A 36 -20.07 -24.96 18.84
CA THR A 36 -21.06 -24.76 19.91
C THR A 36 -22.51 -24.97 19.46
N GLY A 37 -22.77 -24.83 18.18
CA GLY A 37 -24.14 -24.85 17.61
C GLY A 37 -24.95 -23.60 17.93
N GLN A 38 -24.37 -22.61 18.65
CA GLN A 38 -25.04 -21.40 19.08
C GLN A 38 -24.68 -20.23 18.17
N GLU A 39 -25.65 -19.39 17.85
CA GLU A 39 -25.44 -18.19 17.07
C GLU A 39 -24.61 -17.16 17.85
N VAL A 40 -23.55 -16.63 17.22
CA VAL A 40 -22.65 -15.62 17.78
C VAL A 40 -22.85 -14.31 17.03
N ARG A 41 -23.33 -13.29 17.73
CA ARG A 41 -23.60 -11.96 17.16
C ARG A 41 -22.48 -10.94 17.39
N HIS A 42 -21.60 -11.18 18.33
CA HIS A 42 -20.48 -10.30 18.66
C HIS A 42 -19.27 -11.13 19.05
N VAL A 43 -18.09 -10.69 18.61
CA VAL A 43 -16.81 -11.29 19.05
C VAL A 43 -15.85 -10.21 19.53
N ARG A 44 -15.04 -10.59 20.51
CA ARG A 44 -13.88 -9.81 20.94
C ARG A 44 -12.65 -10.29 20.17
N LEU A 45 -11.90 -9.33 19.66
CA LEU A 45 -10.66 -9.57 18.92
C LEU A 45 -9.57 -8.64 19.43
N MET A 46 -8.46 -9.19 19.91
CA MET A 46 -7.26 -8.41 20.21
C MET A 46 -6.48 -8.16 18.92
N THR A 47 -6.22 -6.89 18.64
CA THR A 47 -5.43 -6.51 17.45
C THR A 47 -3.93 -6.56 17.76
N PRO A 48 -3.05 -6.65 16.72
CA PRO A 48 -1.61 -6.55 16.91
C PRO A 48 -1.16 -5.23 17.56
N ARG A 49 -1.96 -4.17 17.44
CA ARG A 49 -1.72 -2.89 18.14
C ARG A 49 -2.04 -2.93 19.65
N GLY A 50 -2.63 -4.01 20.14
CA GLY A 50 -3.04 -4.13 21.54
C GLY A 50 -4.39 -3.49 21.85
N ILE A 51 -5.18 -3.15 20.84
CA ILE A 51 -6.55 -2.62 21.01
C ILE A 51 -7.54 -3.78 20.89
N GLU A 52 -8.43 -3.91 21.87
CA GLU A 52 -9.53 -4.87 21.82
C GLU A 52 -10.68 -4.30 20.98
N LEU A 53 -11.08 -5.03 19.94
CA LEU A 53 -12.24 -4.73 19.12
C LEU A 53 -13.42 -5.60 19.56
N ILE A 54 -14.62 -5.00 19.62
CA ILE A 54 -15.89 -5.72 19.71
C ILE A 54 -16.58 -5.53 18.36
N LEU A 55 -16.70 -6.62 17.60
CA LEU A 55 -17.16 -6.59 16.22
C LEU A 55 -18.49 -7.33 16.08
N ASP A 56 -19.42 -6.70 15.39
CA ASP A 56 -20.74 -7.25 15.10
C ASP A 56 -20.63 -8.27 13.95
N ILE A 57 -21.27 -9.42 14.15
CA ILE A 57 -21.31 -10.53 13.19
C ILE A 57 -22.67 -10.58 12.53
N GLY A 58 -22.67 -10.56 11.21
CA GLY A 58 -23.87 -10.65 10.37
C GLY A 58 -23.77 -11.70 9.29
N GLU A 59 -24.78 -11.78 8.44
CA GLU A 59 -24.86 -12.69 7.30
C GLU A 59 -24.58 -14.16 7.66
N ILE A 60 -25.12 -14.60 8.81
CA ILE A 60 -24.86 -15.93 9.38
C ILE A 60 -25.62 -16.99 8.58
N ARG A 61 -24.88 -18.01 8.13
CA ARG A 61 -25.42 -19.19 7.41
C ARG A 61 -24.77 -20.43 8.00
N MET A 62 -25.61 -21.38 8.46
CA MET A 62 -25.18 -22.62 9.10
C MET A 62 -25.69 -23.80 8.29
N GLN A 63 -24.76 -24.63 7.79
CA GLN A 63 -25.09 -25.81 7.01
C GLN A 63 -25.08 -27.03 7.93
N LYS A 64 -26.24 -27.67 8.10
CA LYS A 64 -26.35 -28.90 8.91
C LYS A 64 -25.62 -30.06 8.26
N ARG A 65 -25.08 -30.94 9.07
CA ARG A 65 -24.53 -32.21 8.60
C ARG A 65 -25.66 -33.09 8.06
N THR A 66 -25.57 -33.48 6.81
CA THR A 66 -26.45 -34.52 6.24
C THR A 66 -25.86 -35.89 6.55
N GLY A 67 -26.71 -36.89 6.85
CA GLY A 67 -26.34 -38.18 7.44
C GLY A 67 -25.31 -39.05 6.73
N GLU A 68 -24.87 -38.71 5.51
CA GLU A 68 -23.82 -39.43 4.77
C GLU A 68 -22.38 -38.98 5.11
N SER A 69 -22.21 -37.82 5.74
CA SER A 69 -20.90 -37.34 6.23
C SER A 69 -20.54 -37.83 7.65
N SER A 70 -21.39 -38.68 8.26
CA SER A 70 -21.16 -39.21 9.63
C SER A 70 -20.10 -40.31 9.71
N SER A 71 -19.60 -40.80 8.55
CA SER A 71 -18.59 -41.86 8.51
C SER A 71 -17.14 -41.38 8.70
N LEU A 72 -16.89 -40.06 8.71
CA LEU A 72 -15.53 -39.53 8.94
C LEU A 72 -15.11 -39.53 10.41
N PHE A 73 -16.08 -39.66 11.34
CA PHE A 73 -15.80 -39.79 12.77
C PHE A 73 -16.81 -40.78 13.38
N SER A 74 -16.47 -42.07 13.37
CA SER A 74 -17.16 -43.02 14.22
C SER A 74 -16.84 -42.71 15.68
N CYS A 75 -17.84 -42.80 16.55
CA CYS A 75 -17.69 -42.54 18.00
C CYS A 75 -16.67 -43.52 18.67
N GLU A 76 -16.12 -44.49 17.94
CA GLU A 76 -15.22 -45.49 18.45
C GLU A 76 -13.72 -45.13 18.29
N ASP A 77 -13.38 -44.12 17.45
CA ASP A 77 -11.98 -43.81 17.15
C ASP A 77 -11.39 -42.65 17.98
N ILE A 78 -12.13 -42.10 18.97
CA ILE A 78 -11.69 -40.94 19.74
C ILE A 78 -11.67 -41.26 21.24
N GLU A 79 -10.96 -42.30 21.64
CA GLU A 79 -10.49 -42.49 23.01
C GLU A 79 -9.10 -41.83 23.16
N GLY A 80 -9.06 -40.52 23.10
CA GLY A 80 -7.88 -39.68 23.40
C GLY A 80 -8.06 -38.92 24.72
N SER A 81 -7.41 -39.41 25.77
CA SER A 81 -7.42 -38.83 27.12
C SER A 81 -6.93 -37.39 27.15
N CYS A 82 -7.83 -36.43 27.32
CA CYS A 82 -7.47 -35.08 27.81
C CYS A 82 -7.00 -35.19 29.26
N LYS A 83 -5.84 -34.57 29.59
CA LYS A 83 -5.15 -34.64 30.91
C LYS A 83 -5.95 -34.19 32.14
N ASN A 84 -7.26 -33.93 32.08
CA ASN A 84 -8.11 -33.53 33.16
C ASN A 84 -9.43 -34.36 33.28
N GLY A 85 -9.46 -35.57 32.75
CA GLY A 85 -10.56 -36.50 33.02
C GLY A 85 -11.94 -36.11 32.47
N LYS A 86 -12.05 -35.14 31.58
CA LYS A 86 -13.26 -34.79 30.83
C LYS A 86 -13.11 -35.18 29.39
N THR A 87 -13.58 -36.35 29.01
CA THR A 87 -13.85 -36.73 27.63
C THR A 87 -15.02 -35.92 27.10
N VAL A 88 -14.77 -34.91 26.28
CA VAL A 88 -15.84 -34.25 25.53
C VAL A 88 -15.42 -34.19 24.08
N ASN A 89 -15.51 -35.32 23.39
CA ASN A 89 -15.55 -35.37 21.93
C ASN A 89 -16.96 -35.03 21.45
N LYS A 90 -17.30 -33.75 21.52
CA LYS A 90 -18.54 -33.30 20.89
C LYS A 90 -18.25 -33.05 19.43
N PRO A 91 -18.80 -33.86 18.49
CA PRO A 91 -18.62 -33.58 17.07
C PRO A 91 -19.21 -32.20 16.75
N PRO A 92 -18.63 -31.45 15.80
CA PRO A 92 -19.18 -30.15 15.43
C PRO A 92 -20.64 -30.25 14.98
N PHE A 93 -21.44 -29.27 15.34
CA PHE A 93 -22.89 -29.23 15.07
C PHE A 93 -23.21 -29.09 13.57
N TYR A 94 -22.31 -28.42 12.82
CA TYR A 94 -22.49 -28.10 11.41
C TYR A 94 -21.37 -28.67 10.58
N SER A 95 -21.61 -28.86 9.28
CA SER A 95 -20.58 -29.18 8.29
C SER A 95 -19.79 -27.95 7.88
N ALA A 96 -20.47 -26.80 7.83
CA ALA A 96 -19.87 -25.50 7.54
C ALA A 96 -20.69 -24.38 8.16
N VAL A 97 -20.01 -23.31 8.55
CA VAL A 97 -20.63 -22.06 8.99
C VAL A 97 -19.98 -20.89 8.28
N SER A 98 -20.79 -20.00 7.74
CA SER A 98 -20.35 -18.75 7.10
C SER A 98 -20.98 -17.56 7.82
N CYS A 99 -20.19 -16.52 8.06
CA CYS A 99 -20.67 -15.25 8.58
C CYS A 99 -19.75 -14.11 8.13
N GLY A 100 -20.14 -12.87 8.39
CA GLY A 100 -19.38 -11.72 7.93
C GLY A 100 -19.35 -10.55 8.89
N VAL A 101 -18.37 -9.68 8.69
CA VAL A 101 -18.19 -8.40 9.38
C VAL A 101 -18.18 -7.29 8.35
N ARG A 102 -18.94 -6.22 8.57
CA ARG A 102 -18.85 -5.00 7.77
C ARG A 102 -17.67 -4.17 8.23
N LYS A 103 -16.79 -3.85 7.29
CA LYS A 103 -15.63 -3.02 7.56
C LYS A 103 -16.05 -1.58 7.86
N ASP A 104 -15.50 -1.04 8.94
CA ASP A 104 -15.59 0.37 9.28
C ASP A 104 -14.17 0.96 9.27
N SER A 105 -13.92 1.86 8.33
CA SER A 105 -12.60 2.51 8.17
C SER A 105 -12.43 3.76 9.02
N GLY A 106 -13.39 4.07 9.89
CA GLY A 106 -13.36 5.33 10.63
C GLY A 106 -13.55 6.52 9.69
N ASP A 107 -12.73 7.55 9.90
CA ASP A 107 -12.73 8.76 9.06
C ASP A 107 -11.69 8.67 7.92
N ASP A 108 -11.12 7.48 7.67
CA ASP A 108 -10.24 7.26 6.53
C ASP A 108 -11.05 7.10 5.23
N PRO A 109 -10.68 7.78 4.13
CA PRO A 109 -11.34 7.67 2.84
C PRO A 109 -11.02 6.36 2.10
N ASP A 110 -11.05 5.25 2.82
CA ASP A 110 -10.74 3.92 2.30
C ASP A 110 -11.89 3.39 1.44
N ILE A 111 -11.57 2.99 0.21
CA ILE A 111 -12.52 2.46 -0.77
C ILE A 111 -13.20 1.18 -0.30
N THR A 112 -12.59 0.45 0.63
CA THR A 112 -13.14 -0.77 1.22
C THR A 112 -14.05 -0.50 2.43
N ASN A 113 -14.32 0.77 2.75
CA ASN A 113 -15.26 1.12 3.81
C ASN A 113 -16.67 0.54 3.52
N GLY A 114 -17.29 -0.08 4.52
CA GLY A 114 -18.59 -0.74 4.38
C GLY A 114 -18.55 -2.10 3.66
N ALA A 115 -17.41 -2.54 3.14
CA ALA A 115 -17.27 -3.85 2.52
C ALA A 115 -17.59 -4.97 3.53
N LEU A 116 -18.31 -5.98 3.07
CA LEU A 116 -18.59 -7.18 3.86
C LEU A 116 -17.44 -8.16 3.70
N ILE A 117 -16.76 -8.48 4.79
CA ILE A 117 -15.69 -9.49 4.83
C ILE A 117 -16.27 -10.74 5.49
N CYS A 118 -16.38 -11.82 4.72
CA CYS A 118 -16.95 -13.08 5.18
C CYS A 118 -15.86 -14.10 5.47
N ALA A 119 -16.13 -14.98 6.42
CA ALA A 119 -15.36 -16.19 6.64
C ALA A 119 -16.32 -17.39 6.65
N THR A 120 -15.92 -18.45 5.95
CA THR A 120 -16.56 -19.76 6.00
C THR A 120 -15.60 -20.72 6.68
N ALA A 121 -16.01 -21.31 7.80
CA ALA A 121 -15.30 -22.37 8.49
C ALA A 121 -15.97 -23.72 8.19
N ALA A 122 -15.20 -24.68 7.74
CA ALA A 122 -15.65 -26.04 7.47
C ALA A 122 -14.65 -27.06 8.04
N LEU A 123 -15.13 -28.26 8.34
CA LEU A 123 -14.26 -29.39 8.67
C LEU A 123 -13.45 -29.83 7.46
N SER A 124 -12.24 -30.28 7.71
CA SER A 124 -11.33 -30.84 6.71
C SER A 124 -10.83 -32.20 7.19
N ASP A 125 -10.65 -33.12 6.27
CA ASP A 125 -10.02 -34.44 6.48
C ASP A 125 -8.50 -34.37 6.71
N ARG A 126 -7.92 -33.18 6.45
CA ARG A 126 -6.50 -32.93 6.67
C ARG A 126 -6.29 -32.17 7.97
N PRO A 127 -5.39 -32.64 8.86
CA PRO A 127 -5.18 -31.96 10.15
C PRO A 127 -4.68 -30.54 10.01
N GLY A 128 -4.98 -29.72 11.01
CA GLY A 128 -4.54 -28.34 11.12
C GLY A 128 -5.50 -27.31 10.50
N ILE A 129 -5.13 -26.04 10.61
CA ILE A 129 -5.91 -24.90 10.13
C ILE A 129 -5.38 -24.48 8.77
N ARG A 130 -6.22 -24.45 7.76
CA ARG A 130 -5.92 -23.91 6.43
C ARG A 130 -6.72 -22.65 6.17
N ILE A 131 -6.05 -21.65 5.66
CA ILE A 131 -6.64 -20.35 5.35
C ILE A 131 -6.43 -20.09 3.86
N ASP A 132 -7.52 -19.88 3.14
CA ASP A 132 -7.47 -19.49 1.73
C ASP A 132 -8.49 -18.39 1.40
N GLY A 133 -8.36 -17.81 0.21
CA GLY A 133 -9.26 -16.81 -0.32
C GLY A 133 -10.29 -17.41 -1.27
N GLY A 134 -11.55 -17.05 -1.05
CA GLY A 134 -12.68 -17.36 -1.92
C GLY A 134 -13.02 -16.18 -2.83
N GLU A 135 -14.31 -16.05 -3.15
CA GLU A 135 -14.83 -15.00 -4.01
C GLU A 135 -14.43 -13.61 -3.53
N GLY A 136 -13.95 -12.77 -4.47
CA GLY A 136 -13.59 -11.37 -4.22
C GLY A 136 -12.33 -11.14 -3.39
N VAL A 137 -11.63 -12.19 -2.96
CA VAL A 137 -10.26 -12.10 -2.46
C VAL A 137 -9.31 -12.32 -3.63
N GLY A 138 -8.36 -11.40 -3.81
CA GLY A 138 -7.42 -11.45 -4.91
C GLY A 138 -6.45 -12.62 -4.84
N ARG A 139 -5.88 -13.00 -5.99
CA ARG A 139 -4.76 -13.95 -6.10
C ARG A 139 -3.51 -13.21 -6.52
N VAL A 140 -2.40 -13.56 -5.90
CA VAL A 140 -1.07 -13.04 -6.23
C VAL A 140 -0.63 -13.62 -7.58
N THR A 141 -0.31 -12.74 -8.55
CA THR A 141 0.14 -13.14 -9.88
C THR A 141 1.57 -12.72 -10.20
N LYS A 142 2.18 -11.88 -9.35
CA LYS A 142 3.54 -11.39 -9.52
C LYS A 142 4.36 -11.69 -8.25
N PRO A 143 5.66 -11.96 -8.40
CA PRO A 143 6.55 -12.09 -7.25
C PRO A 143 6.77 -10.72 -6.56
N GLY A 144 7.33 -10.75 -5.34
CA GLY A 144 7.66 -9.53 -4.57
C GLY A 144 6.56 -9.03 -3.65
N LEU A 145 5.41 -9.70 -3.62
CA LEU A 145 4.36 -9.48 -2.63
C LEU A 145 4.60 -10.34 -1.38
N ASP A 146 3.86 -10.03 -0.31
CA ASP A 146 3.94 -10.73 0.98
C ASP A 146 3.63 -12.25 0.85
N GLN A 147 2.77 -12.61 -0.09
CA GLN A 147 2.40 -14.00 -0.35
C GLN A 147 2.98 -14.50 -1.69
N PRO A 148 3.30 -15.79 -1.81
CA PRO A 148 3.81 -16.36 -3.05
C PRO A 148 2.79 -16.31 -4.18
N VAL A 149 3.29 -16.37 -5.43
CA VAL A 149 2.44 -16.44 -6.64
C VAL A 149 1.49 -17.62 -6.57
N GLY A 150 0.24 -17.40 -6.93
CA GLY A 150 -0.85 -18.38 -6.87
C GLY A 150 -1.63 -18.36 -5.55
N SER A 151 -1.06 -17.83 -4.47
CA SER A 151 -1.72 -17.76 -3.16
C SER A 151 -2.79 -16.67 -3.12
N ALA A 152 -3.74 -16.82 -2.20
CA ALA A 152 -4.67 -15.73 -1.88
C ALA A 152 -3.92 -14.53 -1.31
N ALA A 153 -4.34 -13.34 -1.71
CA ALA A 153 -3.79 -12.06 -1.22
C ALA A 153 -4.27 -11.77 0.21
N ILE A 154 -3.96 -12.69 1.12
CA ILE A 154 -4.18 -12.55 2.56
C ILE A 154 -2.80 -12.44 3.19
N ASN A 155 -2.41 -11.23 3.59
CA ASN A 155 -1.07 -10.95 4.09
C ASN A 155 -0.73 -11.72 5.37
N SER A 156 0.55 -11.83 5.68
CA SER A 156 1.07 -12.65 6.79
C SER A 156 0.50 -12.27 8.15
N THR A 157 0.33 -10.96 8.43
CA THR A 157 -0.28 -10.51 9.69
C THR A 157 -1.76 -10.90 9.79
N PRO A 158 -2.64 -10.61 8.81
CA PRO A 158 -4.00 -11.14 8.78
C PRO A 158 -4.07 -12.67 8.90
N ARG A 159 -3.20 -13.43 8.24
CA ARG A 159 -3.17 -14.89 8.38
C ARG A 159 -2.93 -15.32 9.83
N ARG A 160 -1.93 -14.71 10.50
CA ARG A 160 -1.68 -14.97 11.93
C ARG A 160 -2.86 -14.58 12.80
N MET A 161 -3.50 -13.42 12.54
CA MET A 161 -4.69 -12.99 13.27
C MET A 161 -5.85 -13.98 13.13
N ILE A 162 -6.11 -14.48 11.92
CA ILE A 162 -7.14 -15.47 11.64
C ILE A 162 -6.81 -16.78 12.38
N GLU A 163 -5.57 -17.26 12.27
CA GLU A 163 -5.14 -18.50 12.92
C GLU A 163 -5.27 -18.42 14.42
N THR A 164 -4.81 -17.32 15.04
CA THR A 164 -4.95 -17.08 16.49
C THR A 164 -6.42 -17.06 16.89
N ALA A 165 -7.26 -16.31 16.17
CA ALA A 165 -8.68 -16.18 16.45
C ALA A 165 -9.43 -17.53 16.33
N VAL A 166 -9.05 -18.37 15.38
CA VAL A 166 -9.57 -19.73 15.20
C VAL A 166 -9.15 -20.63 16.37
N ARG A 167 -7.89 -20.59 16.79
CA ARG A 167 -7.42 -21.37 17.97
C ARG A 167 -8.13 -20.94 19.25
N GLU A 168 -8.27 -19.66 19.48
CA GLU A 168 -9.05 -19.11 20.62
C GLU A 168 -10.51 -19.58 20.59
N ALA A 169 -11.12 -19.64 19.40
CA ALA A 169 -12.48 -20.11 19.23
C ALA A 169 -12.62 -21.61 19.53
N MET A 170 -11.66 -22.43 19.06
CA MET A 170 -11.63 -23.86 19.36
C MET A 170 -11.45 -24.12 20.87
N GLU A 171 -10.55 -23.37 21.51
CA GLU A 171 -10.34 -23.45 22.97
C GLU A 171 -11.60 -23.07 23.76
N ALA A 172 -12.23 -21.93 23.41
CA ALA A 172 -13.45 -21.45 24.05
C ALA A 172 -14.65 -22.39 23.82
N ALA A 173 -14.66 -23.13 22.71
CA ALA A 173 -15.69 -24.14 22.41
C ALA A 173 -15.37 -25.51 23.02
N GLU A 174 -14.28 -25.63 23.80
CA GLU A 174 -13.78 -26.90 24.35
C GLU A 174 -13.64 -28.00 23.27
N ALA A 175 -13.25 -27.57 22.05
CA ALA A 175 -13.03 -28.48 20.93
C ALA A 175 -11.72 -29.24 21.13
N CYS A 176 -11.76 -30.29 21.93
CA CYS A 176 -10.63 -31.19 22.20
C CYS A 176 -10.52 -32.19 21.06
N GLY A 177 -9.39 -32.19 20.34
CA GLY A 177 -9.11 -33.12 19.24
C GLY A 177 -8.27 -32.47 18.13
N GLU A 178 -7.66 -33.31 17.28
CA GLU A 178 -6.95 -32.85 16.09
C GLU A 178 -7.92 -32.65 14.93
N TYR A 179 -8.72 -31.59 15.00
CA TYR A 179 -9.61 -31.25 13.88
C TYR A 179 -8.84 -30.57 12.75
N GLY A 180 -9.09 -31.02 11.53
CA GLY A 180 -8.77 -30.25 10.35
C GLY A 180 -9.84 -29.17 10.11
N LEU A 181 -9.43 -27.93 9.94
CA LEU A 181 -10.30 -26.81 9.62
C LEU A 181 -9.85 -26.12 8.32
N GLU A 182 -10.81 -25.84 7.47
CA GLU A 182 -10.63 -24.97 6.32
C GLU A 182 -11.39 -23.67 6.54
N VAL A 183 -10.65 -22.55 6.48
CA VAL A 183 -11.21 -21.20 6.65
C VAL A 183 -11.05 -20.45 5.34
N THR A 184 -12.17 -20.20 4.67
CA THR A 184 -12.21 -19.48 3.41
C THR A 184 -12.70 -18.05 3.64
N ILE A 185 -11.86 -17.07 3.31
CA ILE A 185 -12.20 -15.65 3.40
C ILE A 185 -12.76 -15.18 2.07
N SER A 186 -13.93 -14.54 2.07
CA SER A 186 -14.61 -14.04 0.87
C SER A 186 -15.04 -12.59 1.05
N VAL A 187 -15.11 -11.86 -0.05
CA VAL A 187 -15.55 -10.47 -0.07
C VAL A 187 -16.54 -10.29 -1.22
N PRO A 188 -17.84 -10.39 -0.97
CA PRO A 188 -18.85 -10.07 -2.00
C PRO A 188 -18.55 -8.68 -2.59
N ARG A 189 -18.58 -8.52 -3.91
CA ARG A 189 -18.18 -7.30 -4.63
C ARG A 189 -16.67 -6.95 -4.56
N GLY A 190 -15.83 -7.84 -4.00
CA GLY A 190 -14.38 -7.58 -3.88
C GLY A 190 -13.68 -7.38 -5.23
N ARG A 191 -14.20 -7.96 -6.33
CA ARG A 191 -13.70 -7.70 -7.69
C ARG A 191 -13.95 -6.26 -8.14
N GLU A 192 -15.13 -5.73 -7.86
CA GLU A 192 -15.50 -4.35 -8.23
C GLU A 192 -14.64 -3.35 -7.43
N LEU A 193 -14.50 -3.59 -6.12
CA LEU A 193 -13.67 -2.76 -5.25
C LEU A 193 -12.21 -2.78 -5.69
N ALA A 194 -11.66 -3.94 -6.06
CA ALA A 194 -10.28 -4.09 -6.46
C ALA A 194 -9.90 -3.22 -7.66
N ALA A 195 -10.83 -3.00 -8.60
CA ALA A 195 -10.59 -2.14 -9.76
C ALA A 195 -10.26 -0.70 -9.39
N GLN A 196 -10.67 -0.25 -8.22
CA GLN A 196 -10.43 1.11 -7.70
C GLN A 196 -9.24 1.18 -6.75
N THR A 197 -8.53 0.06 -6.52
CA THR A 197 -7.35 -0.03 -5.65
C THR A 197 -6.05 -0.15 -6.46
N PHE A 198 -4.93 -0.19 -5.77
CA PHE A 198 -3.62 -0.48 -6.38
C PHE A 198 -3.41 -1.96 -6.73
N ASN A 199 -4.29 -2.87 -6.33
CA ASN A 199 -4.15 -4.31 -6.52
C ASN A 199 -3.82 -4.74 -7.95
N PRO A 200 -4.52 -4.24 -9.01
CA PRO A 200 -4.19 -4.61 -10.38
C PRO A 200 -2.76 -4.24 -10.79
N LYS A 201 -2.26 -3.07 -10.34
CA LYS A 201 -0.89 -2.60 -10.63
C LYS A 201 0.16 -3.45 -9.92
N LEU A 202 -0.16 -3.93 -8.72
CA LEU A 202 0.70 -4.81 -7.93
C LEU A 202 0.67 -6.28 -8.39
N GLY A 203 -0.20 -6.63 -9.33
CA GLY A 203 -0.34 -8.01 -9.79
C GLY A 203 -1.21 -8.86 -8.85
N ILE A 204 -2.17 -8.26 -8.18
CA ILE A 204 -3.21 -8.95 -7.45
C ILE A 204 -4.49 -8.92 -8.29
N ARG A 205 -4.98 -10.09 -8.69
CA ARG A 205 -6.12 -10.22 -9.60
C ARG A 205 -7.31 -10.93 -8.95
N GLY A 206 -8.51 -10.58 -9.39
CA GLY A 206 -9.75 -11.26 -9.01
C GLY A 206 -10.39 -10.78 -7.71
N GLY A 207 -9.80 -9.82 -7.00
CA GLY A 207 -10.37 -9.29 -5.78
C GLY A 207 -9.45 -8.34 -5.01
N ILE A 208 -9.90 -7.93 -3.81
CA ILE A 208 -9.10 -7.12 -2.90
C ILE A 208 -8.11 -7.96 -2.10
N SER A 209 -7.15 -7.28 -1.47
CA SER A 209 -6.26 -7.89 -0.48
C SER A 209 -6.88 -7.85 0.91
N ILE A 210 -6.63 -8.90 1.69
CA ILE A 210 -6.87 -8.92 3.14
C ILE A 210 -5.57 -8.49 3.81
N LEU A 211 -5.55 -7.26 4.35
CA LEU A 211 -4.35 -6.62 4.85
C LEU A 211 -4.59 -5.86 6.17
N GLY A 212 -3.52 -5.37 6.76
CA GLY A 212 -3.50 -4.58 7.98
C GLY A 212 -2.47 -5.13 8.97
N THR A 213 -1.37 -4.39 9.17
CA THR A 213 -0.27 -4.79 10.06
C THR A 213 -0.59 -4.57 11.52
N SER A 214 -1.37 -3.53 11.84
CA SER A 214 -1.78 -3.16 13.19
C SER A 214 -3.16 -3.69 13.60
N GLY A 215 -3.99 -4.12 12.63
CA GLY A 215 -5.40 -4.44 12.81
C GLY A 215 -6.32 -3.21 12.85
N ILE A 216 -5.77 -2.01 12.96
CA ILE A 216 -6.48 -0.73 13.08
C ILE A 216 -6.24 0.09 11.81
N VAL A 217 -7.26 0.79 11.32
CA VAL A 217 -7.15 1.82 10.29
C VAL A 217 -6.97 3.17 11.00
N GLU A 218 -5.85 3.80 10.71
CA GLU A 218 -5.54 5.15 11.16
C GLU A 218 -5.72 6.12 9.98
N PRO A 219 -6.67 7.07 10.06
CA PRO A 219 -6.93 8.00 8.97
C PRO A 219 -5.68 8.77 8.56
N MET A 220 -5.49 8.94 7.24
CA MET A 220 -4.34 9.63 6.64
C MET A 220 -2.98 9.09 7.13
N SER A 221 -2.83 7.78 7.26
CA SER A 221 -1.63 7.14 7.79
C SER A 221 -0.44 7.27 6.83
N ASP A 222 0.61 7.97 7.28
CA ASP A 222 1.90 8.04 6.58
C ASP A 222 2.51 6.63 6.44
N GLN A 223 2.34 5.79 7.47
CA GLN A 223 2.84 4.41 7.45
C GLN A 223 2.18 3.57 6.35
N ALA A 224 0.88 3.75 6.10
CA ALA A 224 0.18 3.03 5.04
C ALA A 224 0.70 3.43 3.64
N LEU A 225 1.05 4.71 3.45
CA LEU A 225 1.70 5.18 2.21
C LEU A 225 3.11 4.60 2.07
N LEU A 226 3.90 4.59 3.13
CA LEU A 226 5.24 4.00 3.14
C LEU A 226 5.20 2.49 2.85
N ASP A 227 4.26 1.75 3.43
CA ASP A 227 4.07 0.33 3.17
C ASP A 227 3.68 0.06 1.70
N THR A 228 2.87 0.95 1.10
CA THR A 228 2.54 0.89 -0.33
C THR A 228 3.77 1.12 -1.20
N ILE A 229 4.57 2.15 -0.91
CA ILE A 229 5.84 2.44 -1.62
C ILE A 229 6.79 1.24 -1.53
N ARG A 230 6.96 0.67 -0.34
CA ARG A 230 7.80 -0.51 -0.12
C ARG A 230 7.34 -1.70 -0.96
N THR A 231 6.03 -1.92 -1.03
CA THR A 231 5.43 -3.00 -1.83
C THR A 231 5.66 -2.77 -3.32
N GLU A 232 5.45 -1.55 -3.83
CA GLU A 232 5.72 -1.21 -5.23
C GLU A 232 7.20 -1.47 -5.58
N ILE A 233 8.14 -1.04 -4.74
CA ILE A 233 9.58 -1.27 -4.92
C ILE A 233 9.90 -2.77 -4.96
N SER A 234 9.36 -3.55 -4.02
CA SER A 234 9.59 -4.99 -3.94
C SER A 234 9.11 -5.71 -5.19
N VAL A 235 7.94 -5.35 -5.72
CA VAL A 235 7.42 -5.90 -6.97
C VAL A 235 8.34 -5.58 -8.14
N ARG A 236 8.80 -4.31 -8.27
CA ARG A 236 9.73 -3.91 -9.36
C ARG A 236 11.05 -4.65 -9.28
N HIS A 237 11.61 -4.80 -8.09
CA HIS A 237 12.84 -5.58 -7.87
C HIS A 237 12.65 -7.05 -8.27
N SER A 238 11.55 -7.66 -7.86
CA SER A 238 11.25 -9.06 -8.17
C SER A 238 10.92 -9.28 -9.66
N GLU A 239 10.44 -8.26 -10.36
CA GLU A 239 10.33 -8.25 -11.82
C GLU A 239 11.70 -8.14 -12.51
N GLY A 240 12.79 -7.96 -11.77
CA GLY A 240 14.16 -7.83 -12.27
C GLY A 240 14.40 -6.51 -13.00
N MET A 241 13.71 -5.42 -12.64
CA MET A 241 14.02 -4.08 -13.13
C MET A 241 15.41 -3.68 -12.66
N THR A 242 16.24 -3.13 -13.56
CA THR A 242 17.58 -2.68 -13.19
C THR A 242 17.62 -1.19 -12.85
N ILE A 243 16.66 -0.42 -13.36
CA ILE A 243 16.43 0.99 -13.01
C ILE A 243 15.07 1.11 -12.38
N LEU A 244 15.01 1.63 -11.16
CA LEU A 244 13.74 1.97 -10.53
C LEU A 244 13.26 3.34 -11.00
N ALA A 245 12.19 3.38 -11.78
CA ALA A 245 11.52 4.64 -12.09
C ALA A 245 10.63 5.07 -10.93
N ALA A 246 10.66 6.35 -10.55
CA ALA A 246 9.82 6.91 -9.49
C ALA A 246 9.38 8.34 -9.80
N ALA A 247 8.23 8.72 -9.28
CA ALA A 247 7.69 10.07 -9.38
C ALA A 247 6.87 10.40 -8.13
N PRO A 248 6.75 11.66 -7.71
CA PRO A 248 5.90 12.03 -6.57
C PRO A 248 4.42 11.71 -6.77
N GLY A 249 3.95 11.70 -8.02
CA GLY A 249 2.55 11.43 -8.36
C GLY A 249 2.28 11.45 -9.86
N ASN A 250 1.00 11.44 -10.23
CA ASN A 250 0.57 11.32 -11.62
C ASN A 250 1.06 12.45 -12.53
N TYR A 251 1.24 13.67 -12.02
CA TYR A 251 1.77 14.79 -12.82
C TYR A 251 3.12 14.45 -13.47
N GLY A 252 4.02 13.78 -12.73
CA GLY A 252 5.30 13.35 -13.27
C GLY A 252 5.15 12.27 -14.35
N LYS A 253 4.23 11.32 -14.13
CA LYS A 253 3.95 10.24 -15.10
C LYS A 253 3.33 10.79 -16.40
N ASN A 254 2.37 11.71 -16.26
CA ASN A 254 1.71 12.35 -17.40
C ASN A 254 2.70 13.22 -18.21
N PHE A 255 3.46 14.09 -17.53
CA PHE A 255 4.50 14.88 -18.16
C PHE A 255 5.48 14.02 -18.95
N PHE A 256 5.90 12.89 -18.35
CA PHE A 256 6.84 12.00 -18.99
C PHE A 256 6.26 11.33 -20.24
N LEU A 257 5.00 10.89 -20.16
CA LEU A 257 4.29 10.33 -21.31
C LEU A 257 4.14 11.35 -22.44
N GLU A 258 3.72 12.58 -22.14
CA GLU A 258 3.53 13.63 -23.14
C GLU A 258 4.85 14.08 -23.79
N LYS A 259 5.93 14.18 -22.99
CA LYS A 259 7.22 14.69 -23.48
C LYS A 259 8.03 13.64 -24.25
N TYR A 260 8.01 12.39 -23.79
CA TYR A 260 8.89 11.34 -24.29
C TYR A 260 8.16 10.23 -25.05
N ASP A 261 6.84 10.35 -25.23
CA ASP A 261 6.01 9.31 -25.87
C ASP A 261 6.31 7.90 -25.28
N PHE A 262 6.45 7.85 -23.96
CA PHE A 262 6.79 6.64 -23.24
C PHE A 262 6.16 6.66 -21.86
N SER A 263 5.38 5.61 -21.56
CA SER A 263 4.69 5.49 -20.26
C SER A 263 5.59 4.90 -19.19
N ILE A 264 5.67 5.58 -18.05
CA ILE A 264 6.25 5.07 -16.81
C ILE A 264 5.13 4.71 -15.79
N GLU A 265 4.05 4.09 -16.27
CA GLU A 265 2.93 3.64 -15.42
C GLU A 265 3.40 2.77 -14.24
N THR A 266 4.47 2.01 -14.46
CA THR A 266 5.10 1.15 -13.45
C THR A 266 5.99 1.92 -12.47
N ALA A 267 6.17 3.23 -12.64
CA ALA A 267 6.97 4.03 -11.72
C ALA A 267 6.35 4.06 -10.31
N VAL A 268 7.21 3.93 -9.32
CA VAL A 268 6.84 4.01 -7.90
C VAL A 268 6.30 5.39 -7.57
N THR A 269 5.19 5.46 -6.85
CA THR A 269 4.58 6.72 -6.44
C THR A 269 5.10 7.16 -5.08
N ALA A 270 6.12 8.03 -5.08
CA ALA A 270 6.84 8.46 -3.88
C ALA A 270 6.05 9.41 -2.96
N SER A 271 4.96 10.03 -3.43
CA SER A 271 4.21 11.08 -2.72
C SER A 271 5.13 12.21 -2.21
N ASN A 272 5.11 12.48 -0.92
CA ASN A 272 6.02 13.41 -0.25
C ASN A 272 7.24 12.71 0.39
N PHE A 273 7.28 11.36 0.35
CA PHE A 273 8.27 10.52 1.02
C PHE A 273 9.45 10.19 0.08
N ILE A 274 10.06 11.23 -0.51
CA ILE A 274 11.13 11.04 -1.52
C ILE A 274 12.35 10.40 -0.87
N TYR A 275 12.76 10.87 0.32
CA TYR A 275 13.87 10.29 1.06
C TYR A 275 13.63 8.81 1.38
N ASP A 276 12.46 8.50 1.94
CA ASP A 276 12.11 7.13 2.32
C ASP A 276 12.07 6.22 1.09
N THR A 277 11.55 6.71 -0.04
CA THR A 277 11.54 5.97 -1.32
C THR A 277 12.96 5.64 -1.77
N VAL A 278 13.89 6.60 -1.69
CA VAL A 278 15.30 6.41 -2.04
C VAL A 278 15.96 5.38 -1.12
N GLN A 279 15.70 5.46 0.20
CA GLN A 279 16.23 4.50 1.17
C GLN A 279 15.71 3.09 0.91
N MET A 280 14.39 2.94 0.80
CA MET A 280 13.74 1.66 0.54
C MET A 280 14.22 1.02 -0.76
N ALA A 281 14.43 1.81 -1.80
CA ALA A 281 14.96 1.31 -3.08
C ALA A 281 16.39 0.78 -2.93
N SER A 282 17.25 1.52 -2.21
CA SER A 282 18.61 1.08 -1.92
C SER A 282 18.66 -0.17 -1.04
N GLU A 283 17.79 -0.26 -0.03
CA GLU A 283 17.64 -1.44 0.84
C GLU A 283 17.14 -2.66 0.07
N ALA A 284 16.25 -2.47 -0.92
CA ALA A 284 15.76 -3.53 -1.80
C ALA A 284 16.81 -4.01 -2.82
N GLY A 285 17.97 -3.35 -2.91
CA GLY A 285 19.07 -3.75 -3.80
C GLY A 285 19.15 -2.97 -5.10
N PHE A 286 18.32 -1.95 -5.34
CA PHE A 286 18.49 -1.09 -6.51
C PHE A 286 19.75 -0.24 -6.40
N THR A 287 20.51 -0.21 -7.48
CA THR A 287 21.71 0.64 -7.62
C THR A 287 21.50 1.83 -8.53
N ARG A 288 20.32 1.90 -9.19
CA ARG A 288 19.96 2.95 -10.14
C ARG A 288 18.51 3.37 -9.94
N MET A 289 18.25 4.70 -9.86
CA MET A 289 16.91 5.27 -9.77
C MET A 289 16.74 6.40 -10.78
N PHE A 290 15.65 6.36 -11.54
CA PHE A 290 15.23 7.43 -12.44
C PHE A 290 14.05 8.18 -11.84
N PHE A 291 14.21 9.46 -11.55
CA PHE A 291 13.22 10.26 -10.83
C PHE A 291 12.69 11.42 -11.66
N VAL A 292 11.37 11.51 -11.79
CA VAL A 292 10.70 12.60 -12.53
C VAL A 292 9.79 13.36 -11.59
N GLY A 293 9.99 14.68 -11.46
CA GLY A 293 9.18 15.45 -10.52
C GLY A 293 9.00 16.92 -10.87
N HIS A 294 7.87 17.46 -10.41
CA HIS A 294 7.57 18.89 -10.54
C HIS A 294 8.50 19.72 -9.65
N ILE A 295 8.97 20.86 -10.16
CA ILE A 295 9.88 21.78 -9.45
C ILE A 295 9.39 22.13 -8.05
N GLY A 296 8.08 22.30 -7.85
CA GLY A 296 7.50 22.66 -6.55
C GLY A 296 7.83 21.69 -5.41
N LYS A 297 8.12 20.41 -5.73
CA LYS A 297 8.60 19.41 -4.76
C LYS A 297 10.11 19.25 -4.82
N LEU A 298 10.68 19.17 -6.03
CA LEU A 298 12.09 18.82 -6.20
C LEU A 298 13.05 19.95 -5.75
N VAL A 299 12.64 21.21 -5.80
CA VAL A 299 13.44 22.29 -5.22
C VAL A 299 13.71 22.07 -3.72
N LYS A 300 12.74 21.52 -2.98
CA LYS A 300 12.94 21.18 -1.55
C LYS A 300 14.01 20.10 -1.37
N VAL A 301 14.06 19.14 -2.30
CA VAL A 301 15.11 18.10 -2.32
C VAL A 301 16.49 18.70 -2.58
N ALA A 302 16.61 19.71 -3.47
CA ALA A 302 17.86 20.43 -3.69
C ALA A 302 18.38 21.08 -2.40
N GLY A 303 17.50 21.51 -1.50
CA GLY A 303 17.81 22.01 -0.16
C GLY A 303 18.00 20.91 0.90
N GLY A 304 17.99 19.63 0.52
CA GLY A 304 18.19 18.51 1.46
C GLY A 304 16.95 18.10 2.26
N ILE A 305 15.78 18.65 1.96
CA ILE A 305 14.53 18.36 2.68
C ILE A 305 14.04 16.95 2.32
N LYS A 306 13.90 16.10 3.32
CA LYS A 306 13.58 14.68 3.17
C LYS A 306 12.11 14.43 2.85
N ASN A 307 11.20 15.11 3.55
CA ASN A 307 9.76 15.04 3.32
C ASN A 307 9.27 16.37 2.73
N THR A 308 8.71 16.31 1.51
CA THR A 308 8.33 17.52 0.77
C THR A 308 6.94 18.06 1.09
N HIS A 309 6.25 17.49 2.09
CA HIS A 309 4.93 17.97 2.53
C HIS A 309 5.02 19.40 3.07
N SER A 310 3.96 20.19 2.83
CA SER A 310 3.93 21.62 3.22
C SER A 310 3.99 21.86 4.73
N GLN A 311 3.56 20.89 5.55
CA GLN A 311 3.66 20.97 7.01
C GLN A 311 5.10 21.14 7.54
N TYR A 312 6.12 20.75 6.76
CA TYR A 312 7.53 20.90 7.10
C TYR A 312 8.13 22.23 6.60
N GLY A 313 7.30 23.17 6.21
CA GLY A 313 7.69 24.48 5.71
C GLY A 313 7.74 24.56 4.18
N ASP A 314 7.69 25.79 3.67
CA ASP A 314 7.76 26.03 2.22
C ASP A 314 9.18 26.38 1.84
N HIS A 315 10.13 26.52 2.22
CA HIS A 315 11.54 26.81 1.86
C HIS A 315 11.90 26.91 0.36
N ARG A 316 10.90 26.85 -0.55
CA ARG A 316 11.16 26.81 -2.00
C ARG A 316 11.90 28.04 -2.50
N MET A 317 11.47 29.24 -2.09
CA MET A 317 12.03 30.50 -2.56
C MET A 317 13.38 30.77 -1.92
N GLU A 318 13.55 30.42 -0.66
CA GLU A 318 14.82 30.47 0.05
C GLU A 318 15.89 29.62 -0.66
N ILE A 319 15.55 28.36 -0.99
CA ILE A 319 16.46 27.44 -1.67
C ILE A 319 16.82 27.95 -3.08
N LEU A 320 15.83 28.44 -3.85
CA LEU A 320 16.10 29.01 -5.17
C LEU A 320 16.96 30.27 -5.09
N GLY A 321 16.71 31.13 -4.12
CA GLY A 321 17.52 32.32 -3.85
C GLY A 321 18.97 31.98 -3.52
N GLN A 322 19.17 30.99 -2.65
CA GLN A 322 20.50 30.50 -2.29
C GLN A 322 21.24 29.92 -3.52
N ILE A 323 20.57 29.09 -4.32
CA ILE A 323 21.18 28.53 -5.53
C ILE A 323 21.54 29.65 -6.52
N ALA A 324 20.67 30.66 -6.67
CA ALA A 324 20.93 31.79 -7.55
C ALA A 324 22.18 32.57 -7.11
N GLU A 325 22.36 32.81 -5.82
CA GLU A 325 23.55 33.47 -5.27
C GLU A 325 24.85 32.69 -5.52
N GLU A 326 24.81 31.40 -5.22
CA GLU A 326 25.98 30.53 -5.37
C GLU A 326 26.35 30.35 -6.85
N THR A 327 25.34 30.33 -7.75
CA THR A 327 25.54 30.16 -9.20
C THR A 327 26.08 31.42 -9.87
N ALA A 328 25.62 32.59 -9.43
CA ALA A 328 26.11 33.87 -9.97
C ALA A 328 27.59 34.15 -9.64
N GLY A 329 28.10 33.54 -8.57
CA GLY A 329 29.51 33.57 -8.16
C GLY A 329 30.04 34.96 -7.85
N SER A 330 31.36 35.03 -7.60
CA SER A 330 32.05 36.29 -7.23
C SER A 330 32.18 37.30 -8.38
N ARG A 331 31.65 37.02 -9.57
CA ARG A 331 31.81 37.89 -10.75
C ARG A 331 30.81 39.00 -10.88
N GLU A 332 29.58 38.79 -10.39
CA GLU A 332 28.55 39.84 -10.28
C GLU A 332 27.72 39.53 -9.05
N ALA A 333 27.71 40.43 -8.05
CA ALA A 333 26.84 40.31 -6.90
C ALA A 333 25.39 40.18 -7.41
N VAL A 334 24.68 39.08 -7.00
CA VAL A 334 23.24 38.97 -7.27
C VAL A 334 22.56 40.24 -6.82
N PRO A 335 21.83 40.96 -7.68
CA PRO A 335 21.16 42.20 -7.29
C PRO A 335 20.30 41.92 -6.06
N LEU A 336 20.40 42.76 -5.05
CA LEU A 336 19.52 42.70 -3.86
C LEU A 336 18.04 42.65 -4.25
N THR A 337 17.70 43.29 -5.38
CA THR A 337 16.37 43.25 -5.98
C THR A 337 15.93 41.85 -6.39
N LEU A 338 16.82 41.02 -6.94
CA LEU A 338 16.49 39.64 -7.32
C LEU A 338 16.14 38.77 -6.08
N LYS A 339 16.92 38.90 -5.01
CA LYS A 339 16.64 38.23 -3.74
C LYS A 339 15.26 38.57 -3.22
N GLN A 340 14.96 39.85 -3.18
CA GLN A 340 13.67 40.34 -2.70
C GLN A 340 12.54 39.84 -3.60
N GLU A 341 12.68 40.00 -4.92
CA GLU A 341 11.67 39.52 -5.88
C GLU A 341 11.46 38.00 -5.75
N LEU A 342 12.50 37.17 -5.54
CA LEU A 342 12.36 35.74 -5.32
C LEU A 342 11.69 35.42 -3.99
N SER A 343 12.03 36.15 -2.91
CA SER A 343 11.44 35.87 -1.60
C SER A 343 9.95 36.22 -1.56
N ASP A 344 9.51 37.18 -2.37
CA ASP A 344 8.12 37.62 -2.45
C ASP A 344 7.25 36.71 -3.34
N CYS A 345 7.86 35.74 -4.07
CA CYS A 345 7.14 34.83 -4.93
C CYS A 345 6.27 33.85 -4.14
N VAL A 346 5.06 33.63 -4.63
CA VAL A 346 4.14 32.61 -4.10
C VAL A 346 4.33 31.26 -4.80
N SER A 347 4.78 31.26 -6.05
CA SER A 347 4.90 30.06 -6.87
C SER A 347 6.28 29.90 -7.51
N THR A 348 6.67 28.66 -7.75
CA THR A 348 7.90 28.35 -8.48
C THR A 348 7.87 28.81 -9.94
N ASP A 349 6.70 28.88 -10.57
CA ASP A 349 6.57 29.40 -11.94
C ASP A 349 6.82 30.92 -11.98
N GLU A 350 6.42 31.65 -10.97
CA GLU A 350 6.74 33.07 -10.81
C GLU A 350 8.24 33.27 -10.60
N ALA A 351 8.85 32.47 -9.72
CA ALA A 351 10.30 32.51 -9.51
C ALA A 351 11.09 32.22 -10.82
N ILE A 352 10.62 31.28 -11.66
CA ILE A 352 11.23 31.03 -12.97
C ILE A 352 11.12 32.25 -13.88
N ARG A 353 9.99 33.00 -13.90
CA ARG A 353 9.85 34.23 -14.69
C ARG A 353 10.84 35.29 -14.23
N ILE A 354 11.03 35.43 -12.93
CA ILE A 354 12.02 36.38 -12.37
C ILE A 354 13.44 35.96 -12.76
N LEU A 355 13.81 34.69 -12.60
CA LEU A 355 15.11 34.20 -13.02
C LEU A 355 15.35 34.45 -14.51
N LYS A 356 14.34 34.30 -15.39
CA LYS A 356 14.42 34.64 -16.81
C LYS A 356 14.63 36.12 -17.06
N LYS A 357 13.95 37.01 -16.30
CA LYS A 357 14.16 38.47 -16.36
C LYS A 357 15.62 38.82 -16.13
N TYR A 358 16.30 38.10 -15.25
CA TYR A 358 17.73 38.31 -14.95
C TYR A 358 18.69 37.41 -15.76
N SER A 359 18.18 36.62 -16.73
CA SER A 359 18.95 35.69 -17.58
C SER A 359 19.72 34.61 -16.78
N LEU A 360 19.25 34.28 -15.59
CA LEU A 360 19.85 33.29 -14.67
C LEU A 360 19.12 31.94 -14.68
N ASP A 361 17.96 31.85 -15.31
CA ASP A 361 17.09 30.67 -15.27
C ASP A 361 17.84 29.39 -15.68
N LYS A 362 18.56 29.37 -16.77
CA LYS A 362 19.27 28.17 -17.27
C LYS A 362 20.33 27.69 -16.28
N GLN A 363 21.12 28.61 -15.73
CA GLN A 363 22.21 28.27 -14.82
C GLN A 363 21.68 27.79 -13.48
N VAL A 364 20.70 28.47 -12.91
CA VAL A 364 20.07 28.15 -11.62
C VAL A 364 19.32 26.81 -11.68
N LEU A 365 18.56 26.58 -12.76
CA LEU A 365 17.80 25.33 -12.92
C LEU A 365 18.73 24.15 -13.19
N HIS A 366 19.84 24.36 -13.92
CA HIS A 366 20.86 23.33 -14.12
C HIS A 366 21.52 22.95 -12.78
N GLU A 367 21.98 23.95 -12.03
CA GLU A 367 22.62 23.73 -10.72
C GLU A 367 21.64 23.08 -9.73
N MET A 368 20.39 23.54 -9.67
CA MET A 368 19.33 22.92 -8.87
C MET A 368 19.16 21.44 -9.20
N THR A 369 19.12 21.12 -10.51
CA THR A 369 18.93 19.72 -10.95
C THR A 369 20.11 18.83 -10.54
N ASN A 370 21.35 19.34 -10.65
CA ASN A 370 22.55 18.64 -10.20
C ASN A 370 22.56 18.43 -8.67
N ARG A 371 22.13 19.45 -7.90
CA ARG A 371 22.01 19.32 -6.43
C ARG A 371 21.00 18.27 -6.03
N ILE A 372 19.85 18.20 -6.69
CA ILE A 372 18.85 17.15 -6.44
C ILE A 372 19.51 15.77 -6.59
N GLN A 373 20.24 15.55 -7.69
CA GLN A 373 20.97 14.30 -7.93
C GLN A 373 21.94 13.99 -6.80
N LEU A 374 22.82 14.94 -6.48
CA LEU A 374 23.84 14.78 -5.43
C LEU A 374 23.23 14.50 -4.05
N VAL A 375 22.16 15.20 -3.71
CA VAL A 375 21.44 15.00 -2.44
C VAL A 375 20.83 13.61 -2.37
N MET A 376 20.14 13.17 -3.42
CA MET A 376 19.52 11.84 -3.46
C MET A 376 20.55 10.72 -3.43
N GLU A 377 21.66 10.85 -4.17
CA GLU A 377 22.79 9.92 -4.11
C GLU A 377 23.46 9.91 -2.72
N GLY A 378 23.62 11.10 -2.13
CA GLY A 378 24.16 11.27 -0.79
C GLY A 378 23.34 10.59 0.30
N TRP A 379 22.04 10.57 0.18
CA TRP A 379 21.14 9.86 1.13
C TRP A 379 21.44 8.35 1.20
N THR A 380 21.89 7.74 0.11
CA THR A 380 22.32 6.33 0.08
C THR A 380 23.81 6.13 0.27
N LYS A 381 24.54 7.19 0.65
CA LYS A 381 26.01 7.18 0.77
C LYS A 381 26.67 6.71 -0.54
N GLY A 382 26.12 7.11 -1.68
CA GLY A 382 26.61 6.78 -3.02
C GLY A 382 26.37 5.34 -3.47
N LYS A 383 25.60 4.53 -2.73
CA LYS A 383 25.26 3.16 -3.13
C LYS A 383 24.32 3.10 -4.34
N MET A 384 23.54 4.16 -4.56
CA MET A 384 22.59 4.24 -5.67
C MET A 384 22.89 5.47 -6.51
N ARG A 385 22.94 5.32 -7.84
CA ARG A 385 23.00 6.41 -8.80
C ARG A 385 21.61 6.89 -9.14
N VAL A 386 21.45 8.19 -9.28
CA VAL A 386 20.15 8.80 -9.53
C VAL A 386 20.23 9.67 -10.78
N GLU A 387 19.29 9.51 -11.71
CA GLU A 387 19.08 10.47 -12.79
C GLU A 387 17.73 11.15 -12.60
N VAL A 388 17.68 12.45 -12.84
CA VAL A 388 16.54 13.30 -12.50
C VAL A 388 16.06 14.09 -13.69
N ILE A 389 14.74 14.22 -13.83
CA ILE A 389 14.09 15.20 -14.69
C ILE A 389 13.21 16.10 -13.82
N VAL A 390 13.43 17.41 -13.94
CA VAL A 390 12.61 18.44 -13.27
C VAL A 390 11.74 19.13 -14.33
N PHE A 391 10.47 19.32 -14.01
CA PHE A 391 9.53 20.00 -14.91
C PHE A 391 8.62 20.97 -14.16
N SER A 392 7.96 21.84 -14.92
CA SER A 392 6.85 22.69 -14.52
C SER A 392 5.68 22.47 -15.49
N ASN A 393 4.46 22.61 -15.01
CA ASN A 393 3.26 22.52 -15.86
C ASN A 393 3.18 23.67 -16.87
N VAL A 394 3.82 24.82 -16.58
CA VAL A 394 3.81 26.03 -17.41
C VAL A 394 4.96 26.04 -18.41
N PHE A 395 6.15 25.63 -17.98
CA PHE A 395 7.39 25.78 -18.78
C PHE A 395 7.91 24.44 -19.35
N GLY A 396 7.23 23.33 -19.08
CA GLY A 396 7.68 22.00 -19.50
C GLY A 396 8.95 21.56 -18.76
N GLU A 397 9.85 20.91 -19.47
CA GLU A 397 11.14 20.45 -18.93
C GLU A 397 12.01 21.65 -18.54
N LEU A 398 12.47 21.68 -17.30
CA LEU A 398 13.30 22.71 -16.72
C LEU A 398 14.76 22.31 -16.61
N GLY A 399 15.02 21.02 -16.43
CA GLY A 399 16.35 20.48 -16.33
C GLY A 399 16.35 18.96 -16.26
N LYS A 400 17.46 18.37 -16.67
CA LYS A 400 17.74 16.94 -16.56
C LYS A 400 19.20 16.71 -16.28
N THR A 401 19.51 15.61 -15.60
CA THR A 401 20.87 15.17 -15.32
C THR A 401 21.51 14.51 -16.56
N ALA A 402 22.82 14.39 -16.54
CA ALA A 402 23.62 14.11 -17.75
C ALA A 402 23.27 12.78 -18.44
N LYS A 403 22.87 11.75 -17.70
CA LYS A 403 22.57 10.41 -18.24
C LYS A 403 21.06 10.13 -18.34
N ALA A 404 20.20 11.10 -18.03
CA ALA A 404 18.75 10.90 -18.02
C ALA A 404 18.22 10.33 -19.35
N GLU A 405 18.66 10.84 -20.50
CA GLU A 405 18.21 10.35 -21.82
C GLU A 405 18.66 8.92 -22.11
N ALA A 406 19.90 8.59 -21.74
CA ALA A 406 20.39 7.22 -21.90
C ALA A 406 19.54 6.24 -21.06
N TRP A 407 19.21 6.63 -19.83
CA TRP A 407 18.37 5.79 -18.95
C TRP A 407 16.91 5.70 -19.40
N ILE A 408 16.37 6.73 -20.04
CA ILE A 408 15.06 6.64 -20.69
C ILE A 408 15.07 5.55 -21.78
N SER A 409 16.12 5.51 -22.59
CA SER A 409 16.28 4.49 -23.63
C SER A 409 16.39 3.08 -23.05
N GLU A 410 17.14 2.92 -21.96
CA GLU A 410 17.25 1.65 -21.25
C GLU A 410 15.90 1.22 -20.62
N LEU A 411 15.20 2.13 -19.96
CA LEU A 411 13.87 1.88 -19.39
C LEU A 411 12.87 1.45 -20.45
N ARG A 412 12.88 2.12 -21.60
CA ARG A 412 12.03 1.77 -22.75
C ARG A 412 12.31 0.34 -23.25
N TYR A 413 13.58 -0.03 -23.33
CA TYR A 413 13.99 -1.37 -23.72
C TYR A 413 13.58 -2.44 -22.68
N GLU A 414 13.78 -2.17 -21.38
CA GLU A 414 13.40 -3.09 -20.30
C GLU A 414 11.88 -3.34 -20.26
N THR A 415 11.07 -2.28 -20.43
CA THR A 415 9.61 -2.38 -20.43
C THR A 415 9.07 -3.03 -21.70
N GLY A 416 9.65 -2.73 -22.86
CA GLY A 416 9.27 -3.32 -24.15
C GLY A 416 9.51 -4.82 -24.25
N ARG A 417 10.59 -5.33 -23.66
CA ARG A 417 10.88 -6.77 -23.58
C ARG A 417 9.85 -7.57 -22.76
N ARG A 418 9.15 -6.91 -21.83
CA ARG A 418 8.19 -7.54 -20.90
C ARG A 418 6.74 -7.39 -21.35
N GLY A 419 6.48 -6.44 -22.25
CA GLY A 419 5.18 -6.15 -22.82
C GLY A 419 4.78 -7.02 -24.03
N GLY A 420 5.34 -8.21 -24.19
CA GLY A 420 4.97 -9.17 -25.24
C GLY A 420 3.57 -9.77 -25.07
N SER A 421 2.54 -8.94 -25.00
CA SER A 421 1.14 -9.18 -25.38
C SER A 421 0.46 -7.82 -25.54
N PRO A 422 -0.17 -7.52 -26.67
CA PRO A 422 -0.89 -6.27 -26.85
C PRO A 422 -2.16 -6.32 -26.00
N ALA A 423 -2.18 -5.59 -24.91
CA ALA A 423 -3.43 -5.24 -24.25
C ALA A 423 -4.13 -4.18 -25.10
N GLY A 424 -4.98 -4.64 -26.04
CA GLY A 424 -6.01 -3.82 -26.62
C GLY A 424 -7.02 -3.44 -25.52
N GLY A 425 -6.95 -2.22 -25.05
CA GLY A 425 -7.90 -1.59 -24.17
C GLY A 425 -8.00 -0.13 -24.57
N GLU A 426 -9.16 0.26 -25.10
CA GLU A 426 -9.46 1.65 -25.47
C GLU A 426 -9.25 2.61 -24.29
N PRO A 427 -8.86 3.87 -24.54
CA PRO A 427 -8.65 4.87 -23.50
C PRO A 427 -10.01 5.29 -22.92
N GLY A 428 -10.36 4.71 -21.80
CA GLY A 428 -11.51 5.13 -21.00
C GLY A 428 -11.30 6.54 -20.46
N SER A 429 -12.22 7.43 -20.76
CA SER A 429 -12.30 8.82 -20.33
C SER A 429 -12.34 8.94 -18.80
N TRP A 430 -11.22 9.32 -18.20
CA TRP A 430 -11.15 9.70 -16.79
C TRP A 430 -11.16 11.23 -16.67
N LYS A 431 -12.36 11.80 -16.73
CA LYS A 431 -12.61 13.15 -16.20
C LYS A 431 -13.40 13.00 -14.92
N GLN A 432 -12.88 13.63 -13.88
CA GLN A 432 -13.46 14.06 -12.61
C GLN A 432 -12.82 13.43 -11.37
N GLY A 433 -12.23 14.30 -10.64
CA GLY A 433 -12.52 14.67 -9.26
C GLY A 433 -11.47 14.20 -8.25
N TRP A 434 -10.42 14.97 -8.04
CA TRP A 434 -9.73 15.14 -6.75
C TRP A 434 -8.96 16.46 -6.81
N GLU A 435 -9.67 17.55 -6.51
CA GLU A 435 -9.04 18.76 -5.97
C GLU A 435 -8.99 18.57 -4.45
N ILE A 436 -7.80 18.49 -3.91
CA ILE A 436 -7.39 19.07 -2.61
C ILE A 436 -5.86 19.20 -2.65
#